data_1871053674f8953c11ddf1816f4b2a4d
#
_entry.id   1871053674f8953c11ddf1816f4b2a4d
#
_cell.length_a   1.000
_cell.length_b   1.000
_cell.length_c   1.000
_cell.angle_alpha   90.00
_cell.angle_beta   90.00
_cell.angle_gamma   90.00
#
_symmetry.space_group_name_H-M   'P 1'
#
loop_
_entity.id
_entity.type
_entity.pdbx_description
1 polymer ?
#
loop_
_entity_poly.entity_id
_entity_poly.type
_entity_poly.pdbx_seq_one_letter_code
_entity_poly.pdbx_strand_id
1 'polypeptide(L)'
;MICILYLALYTLAAQADVYIYRGPDGERLITDKPMNHADDTYKLISHRNSMTNAGHILAERPFNDPTTKIKRTATVADFRDYINDASLQYQVDPILVEAVIHVESGFNPNAVSKKGATGLMQLMHATAQRYQVTNRLNPRDNIYAGVQHLRYLLTRFDGEINLVLAAYNAGAGSVDKYSGVPPYPETRRYIKKVLSYQSRLSQRPPPTFGGR
;
A
#
# COMPACT_ATOMS: atom_id res chain seq x y z
N MET A 1 -24.33 -45.86 -28.64
CA MET A 1 -24.24 -45.02 -27.40
C MET A 1 -22.78 -44.66 -27.22
N ILE A 2 -22.35 -43.52 -27.74
CA ILE A 2 -20.96 -43.08 -27.76
C ILE A 2 -20.82 -42.07 -26.60
N CYS A 3 -20.07 -42.45 -25.57
CA CYS A 3 -19.76 -41.59 -24.44
C CYS A 3 -18.55 -40.69 -24.79
N ILE A 4 -18.80 -39.40 -25.04
CA ILE A 4 -17.73 -38.41 -25.29
C ILE A 4 -17.22 -37.95 -23.94
N LEU A 5 -16.00 -38.38 -23.61
CA LEU A 5 -15.29 -37.96 -22.44
C LEU A 5 -14.70 -36.55 -22.68
N TYR A 6 -15.29 -35.50 -22.06
CA TYR A 6 -14.71 -34.16 -22.06
C TYR A 6 -13.53 -34.11 -21.11
N LEU A 7 -12.33 -34.15 -21.69
CA LEU A 7 -11.08 -33.91 -20.95
C LEU A 7 -10.94 -32.37 -20.80
N ALA A 8 -11.29 -31.84 -19.64
CA ALA A 8 -11.03 -30.44 -19.31
C ALA A 8 -9.52 -30.27 -19.08
N LEU A 9 -8.82 -29.74 -20.08
CA LEU A 9 -7.44 -29.28 -19.92
C LEU A 9 -7.46 -28.01 -19.04
N TYR A 10 -7.23 -28.19 -17.74
CA TYR A 10 -6.85 -27.07 -16.88
C TYR A 10 -5.41 -26.67 -17.26
N THR A 11 -5.27 -25.59 -18.01
CA THR A 11 -3.98 -24.93 -18.18
C THR A 11 -3.59 -24.32 -16.82
N LEU A 12 -2.70 -25.00 -16.10
CA LEU A 12 -2.03 -24.45 -14.94
C LEU A 12 -1.21 -23.24 -15.47
N ALA A 13 -1.68 -22.04 -15.26
CA ALA A 13 -0.86 -20.86 -15.46
C ALA A 13 0.30 -20.97 -14.46
N ALA A 14 1.50 -21.26 -14.95
CA ALA A 14 2.69 -21.24 -14.14
C ALA A 14 2.89 -19.82 -13.64
N GLN A 15 2.57 -19.57 -12.39
CA GLN A 15 2.92 -18.30 -11.74
C GLN A 15 4.43 -18.30 -11.54
N ALA A 16 5.11 -17.38 -12.21
CA ALA A 16 6.54 -17.21 -12.08
C ALA A 16 6.89 -16.63 -10.71
N ASP A 17 8.01 -17.07 -10.15
CA ASP A 17 8.60 -16.44 -8.97
C ASP A 17 8.97 -14.99 -9.30
N VAL A 18 8.85 -14.10 -8.32
CA VAL A 18 9.23 -12.70 -8.49
C VAL A 18 10.31 -12.35 -7.48
N TYR A 19 11.45 -11.91 -7.99
CA TYR A 19 12.58 -11.43 -7.20
C TYR A 19 12.70 -9.93 -7.35
N ILE A 20 12.85 -9.21 -6.25
CA ILE A 20 13.05 -7.76 -6.22
C ILE A 20 14.40 -7.49 -5.57
N TYR A 21 15.27 -6.83 -6.30
CA TYR A 21 16.60 -6.42 -5.84
C TYR A 21 16.67 -4.91 -5.74
N ARG A 22 17.55 -4.42 -4.85
CA ARG A 22 17.90 -3.01 -4.73
C ARG A 22 19.34 -2.84 -5.19
N GLY A 23 19.55 -1.96 -6.16
CA GLY A 23 20.87 -1.54 -6.60
C GLY A 23 21.50 -0.45 -5.73
N PRO A 24 22.76 -0.08 -6.02
CA PRO A 24 23.55 0.87 -5.23
C PRO A 24 22.93 2.27 -5.21
N ASP A 25 22.28 2.68 -6.31
CA ASP A 25 21.64 3.98 -6.43
C ASP A 25 20.20 3.99 -5.92
N GLY A 26 19.77 2.88 -5.26
CA GLY A 26 18.43 2.70 -4.71
C GLY A 26 17.39 2.27 -5.75
N GLU A 27 17.78 2.09 -7.00
CA GLU A 27 16.92 1.57 -8.06
C GLU A 27 16.49 0.12 -7.77
N ARG A 28 15.35 -0.28 -8.31
CA ARG A 28 14.80 -1.62 -8.12
C ARG A 28 14.84 -2.39 -9.43
N LEU A 29 15.41 -3.57 -9.37
CA LEU A 29 15.36 -4.54 -10.44
C LEU A 29 14.35 -5.63 -10.07
N ILE A 30 13.38 -5.89 -10.95
CA ILE A 30 12.38 -6.95 -10.80
C ILE A 30 12.66 -8.01 -11.86
N THR A 31 12.78 -9.28 -11.44
CA THR A 31 13.10 -10.39 -12.33
C THR A 31 12.31 -11.64 -11.92
N ASP A 32 12.07 -12.54 -12.86
CA ASP A 32 11.44 -13.85 -12.66
C ASP A 32 12.45 -14.94 -12.28
N LYS A 33 13.75 -14.60 -12.25
CA LYS A 33 14.85 -15.53 -11.90
C LYS A 33 15.75 -14.91 -10.84
N PRO A 34 16.31 -15.74 -9.92
CA PRO A 34 17.29 -15.23 -8.98
C PRO A 34 18.56 -14.80 -9.71
N MET A 35 19.11 -13.64 -9.32
CA MET A 35 20.43 -13.23 -9.77
C MET A 35 21.50 -14.05 -9.09
N ASN A 36 22.49 -14.53 -9.85
CA ASN A 36 23.66 -15.23 -9.29
C ASN A 36 24.48 -14.25 -8.44
N HIS A 37 24.91 -14.68 -7.27
CA HIS A 37 25.65 -13.92 -6.25
C HIS A 37 27.04 -13.38 -6.69
N ALA A 38 27.34 -13.37 -8.00
CA ALA A 38 28.60 -12.84 -8.50
C ALA A 38 28.65 -11.31 -8.57
N ASP A 39 27.50 -10.63 -8.38
CA ASP A 39 27.42 -9.17 -8.40
C ASP A 39 26.83 -8.69 -7.06
N ASP A 40 27.70 -8.34 -6.12
CA ASP A 40 27.33 -7.75 -4.82
C ASP A 40 26.67 -6.36 -4.93
N THR A 41 26.47 -5.88 -6.16
CA THR A 41 25.92 -4.57 -6.47
C THR A 41 24.41 -4.50 -6.16
N TYR A 42 23.71 -5.63 -6.33
CA TYR A 42 22.27 -5.72 -6.11
C TYR A 42 21.93 -6.60 -4.91
N LYS A 43 21.19 -6.06 -3.95
CA LYS A 43 20.74 -6.78 -2.75
C LYS A 43 19.30 -7.25 -2.92
N LEU A 44 19.05 -8.55 -2.74
CA LEU A 44 17.68 -9.08 -2.71
C LEU A 44 16.91 -8.46 -1.55
N ILE A 45 15.80 -7.78 -1.85
CA ILE A 45 14.93 -7.15 -0.85
C ILE A 45 13.59 -7.86 -0.70
N SER A 46 13.16 -8.62 -1.71
CA SER A 46 11.94 -9.42 -1.63
C SER A 46 12.00 -10.58 -2.62
N HIS A 47 11.46 -11.72 -2.22
CA HIS A 47 11.20 -12.88 -3.10
C HIS A 47 9.79 -13.39 -2.82
N ARG A 48 9.01 -13.57 -3.88
CA ARG A 48 7.70 -14.22 -3.81
C ARG A 48 7.76 -15.52 -4.58
N ASN A 49 7.55 -16.63 -3.86
CA ASN A 49 7.42 -17.96 -4.46
C ASN A 49 5.97 -18.19 -4.87
N SER A 50 5.75 -18.70 -6.08
CA SER A 50 4.43 -19.05 -6.61
C SER A 50 3.73 -20.17 -5.84
N MET A 51 4.47 -20.97 -5.08
CA MET A 51 3.94 -22.18 -4.42
C MET A 51 3.50 -21.97 -2.97
N THR A 52 3.77 -20.82 -2.33
CA THR A 52 3.37 -20.60 -0.94
C THR A 52 2.71 -19.25 -0.78
N ASN A 53 1.46 -19.25 -0.39
CA ASN A 53 0.71 -18.08 0.08
C ASN A 53 1.24 -17.53 1.42
N ALA A 54 2.46 -17.89 1.81
CA ALA A 54 3.13 -17.43 3.02
C ALA A 54 4.31 -16.56 2.62
N GLY A 55 4.12 -15.23 2.68
CA GLY A 55 5.20 -14.27 2.49
C GLY A 55 6.31 -14.47 3.51
N HIS A 56 7.37 -15.20 3.14
CA HIS A 56 8.61 -15.21 3.89
C HIS A 56 9.38 -13.94 3.55
N ILE A 57 9.29 -12.96 4.45
CA ILE A 57 10.15 -11.79 4.43
C ILE A 57 11.48 -12.24 5.02
N LEU A 58 12.51 -12.37 4.17
CA LEU A 58 13.88 -12.54 4.63
C LEU A 58 14.43 -11.18 5.05
N ALA A 59 14.96 -11.15 6.27
CA ALA A 59 15.59 -10.05 6.98
C ALA A 59 14.61 -8.99 7.52
N GLU A 60 13.99 -9.36 8.63
CA GLU A 60 13.61 -8.39 9.64
C GLU A 60 14.85 -7.60 10.06
N ARG A 61 15.01 -6.37 9.55
CA ARG A 61 15.66 -5.38 10.40
C ARG A 61 14.71 -5.17 11.56
N PRO A 62 15.12 -5.37 12.82
CA PRO A 62 14.27 -5.08 13.94
C PRO A 62 13.84 -3.61 13.79
N PHE A 63 12.58 -3.40 13.45
CA PHE A 63 11.94 -2.13 13.68
C PHE A 63 12.06 -1.95 15.19
N ASN A 64 12.81 -0.93 15.61
CA ASN A 64 13.05 -0.61 17.01
C ASN A 64 11.80 -0.90 17.82
N ASP A 65 11.98 -1.75 18.86
CA ASP A 65 11.03 -2.09 19.90
C ASP A 65 9.97 -0.98 20.08
N PRO A 66 8.65 -1.31 20.01
CA PRO A 66 7.58 -0.34 20.22
C PRO A 66 7.63 0.36 21.59
N THR A 67 8.53 -0.05 22.48
CA THR A 67 8.79 0.62 23.77
C THR A 67 9.73 1.81 23.65
N THR A 68 10.43 1.99 22.54
CA THR A 68 11.27 3.19 22.34
C THR A 68 10.36 4.37 22.02
N LYS A 69 10.14 5.25 22.99
CA LYS A 69 9.44 6.54 22.85
C LYS A 69 10.14 7.36 21.75
N ILE A 70 9.63 7.27 20.51
CA ILE A 70 10.09 8.13 19.41
C ILE A 70 9.65 9.56 19.76
N LYS A 71 10.55 10.35 20.35
CA LYS A 71 10.34 11.78 20.65
C LYS A 71 10.31 12.66 19.38
N ARG A 72 10.68 12.13 18.21
CA ARG A 72 10.58 12.85 16.93
C ARG A 72 9.28 12.52 16.22
N THR A 73 8.73 13.50 15.53
CA THR A 73 7.60 13.27 14.62
C THR A 73 8.05 12.31 13.52
N ALA A 74 7.37 11.18 13.37
CA ALA A 74 7.66 10.24 12.30
C ALA A 74 7.37 10.88 10.93
N THR A 75 8.15 10.53 9.95
CA THR A 75 8.10 11.10 8.60
C THR A 75 7.85 10.02 7.56
N VAL A 76 7.59 10.43 6.31
CA VAL A 76 7.45 9.49 5.18
C VAL A 76 8.67 8.58 5.03
N ALA A 77 9.87 9.06 5.37
CA ALA A 77 11.11 8.27 5.27
C ALA A 77 11.08 7.03 6.16
N ASP A 78 10.39 7.10 7.30
CA ASP A 78 10.29 5.99 8.24
C ASP A 78 9.39 4.85 7.71
N PHE A 79 8.50 5.15 6.76
CA PHE A 79 7.52 4.19 6.21
C PHE A 79 7.62 3.97 4.70
N ARG A 80 8.61 4.58 4.05
CA ARG A 80 8.76 4.58 2.59
C ARG A 80 8.79 3.18 1.99
N ASP A 81 9.51 2.27 2.62
CA ASP A 81 9.61 0.90 2.11
C ASP A 81 8.25 0.20 2.16
N TYR A 82 7.48 0.34 3.26
CA TYR A 82 6.13 -0.23 3.35
C TYR A 82 5.16 0.39 2.34
N ILE A 83 5.25 1.71 2.12
CA ILE A 83 4.43 2.41 1.13
C ILE A 83 4.73 1.88 -0.27
N ASN A 84 6.01 1.82 -0.64
CA ASN A 84 6.43 1.36 -1.95
C ASN A 84 6.06 -0.11 -2.20
N ASP A 85 6.31 -0.98 -1.21
CA ASP A 85 6.05 -2.41 -1.35
C ASP A 85 4.54 -2.70 -1.45
N ALA A 86 3.73 -2.06 -0.61
CA ALA A 86 2.27 -2.19 -0.70
C ALA A 86 1.73 -1.60 -2.01
N SER A 87 2.24 -0.44 -2.44
CA SER A 87 1.85 0.20 -3.71
C SER A 87 2.14 -0.69 -4.90
N LEU A 88 3.33 -1.30 -4.94
CA LEU A 88 3.71 -2.26 -5.98
C LEU A 88 2.80 -3.50 -5.93
N GLN A 89 2.60 -4.06 -4.74
CA GLN A 89 1.80 -5.27 -4.57
C GLN A 89 0.36 -5.10 -5.04
N TYR A 90 -0.26 -3.98 -4.71
CA TYR A 90 -1.67 -3.73 -5.00
C TYR A 90 -1.88 -2.80 -6.20
N GLN A 91 -0.83 -2.42 -6.91
CA GLN A 91 -0.88 -1.55 -8.10
C GLN A 91 -1.63 -0.23 -7.79
N VAL A 92 -1.21 0.45 -6.73
CA VAL A 92 -1.70 1.78 -6.34
C VAL A 92 -0.54 2.76 -6.42
N ASP A 93 -0.79 3.96 -6.95
CA ASP A 93 0.21 5.03 -7.02
C ASP A 93 0.79 5.34 -5.62
N PRO A 94 2.11 5.18 -5.38
CA PRO A 94 2.71 5.47 -4.08
C PRO A 94 2.57 6.94 -3.67
N ILE A 95 2.46 7.86 -4.62
CA ILE A 95 2.23 9.28 -4.32
C ILE A 95 0.82 9.49 -3.76
N LEU A 96 -0.17 8.77 -4.28
CA LEU A 96 -1.53 8.77 -3.72
C LEU A 96 -1.53 8.18 -2.30
N VAL A 97 -0.84 7.06 -2.07
CA VAL A 97 -0.73 6.45 -0.74
C VAL A 97 -0.09 7.40 0.26
N GLU A 98 1.04 8.04 -0.12
CA GLU A 98 1.72 9.04 0.72
C GLU A 98 0.78 10.21 1.07
N ALA A 99 0.01 10.70 0.09
CA ALA A 99 -0.93 11.79 0.29
C ALA A 99 -2.07 11.41 1.25
N VAL A 100 -2.60 10.20 1.14
CA VAL A 100 -3.63 9.68 2.05
C VAL A 100 -3.07 9.57 3.47
N ILE A 101 -1.91 8.94 3.68
CA ILE A 101 -1.28 8.81 5.01
C ILE A 101 -1.05 10.20 5.64
N HIS A 102 -0.56 11.15 4.85
CA HIS A 102 -0.36 12.52 5.35
C HIS A 102 -1.65 13.16 5.86
N VAL A 103 -2.74 13.03 5.12
CA VAL A 103 -4.02 13.64 5.49
C VAL A 103 -4.70 12.90 6.63
N GLU A 104 -4.55 11.58 6.71
CA GLU A 104 -5.17 10.73 7.74
C GLU A 104 -4.50 10.87 9.12
N SER A 105 -3.17 10.84 9.16
CA SER A 105 -2.44 10.76 10.43
C SER A 105 -1.26 11.72 10.55
N GLY A 106 -0.86 12.40 9.47
CA GLY A 106 0.39 13.15 9.44
C GLY A 106 1.61 12.26 9.70
N PHE A 107 1.57 11.00 9.26
CA PHE A 107 2.57 9.95 9.53
C PHE A 107 2.69 9.53 11.01
N ASN A 108 1.68 9.80 11.84
CA ASN A 108 1.66 9.30 13.21
C ASN A 108 1.12 7.85 13.26
N PRO A 109 1.96 6.83 13.53
CA PRO A 109 1.52 5.44 13.56
C PRO A 109 0.57 5.14 14.73
N ASN A 110 0.59 5.99 15.77
CA ASN A 110 -0.24 5.85 16.97
C ASN A 110 -1.51 6.71 16.93
N ALA A 111 -1.84 7.29 15.78
CA ALA A 111 -3.03 8.12 15.66
C ALA A 111 -4.31 7.30 15.90
N VAL A 112 -5.18 7.82 16.76
CA VAL A 112 -6.51 7.26 17.02
C VAL A 112 -7.53 8.39 16.97
N SER A 113 -8.52 8.28 16.09
CA SER A 113 -9.59 9.28 15.98
C SER A 113 -10.66 9.06 17.04
N LYS A 114 -11.49 10.09 17.27
CA LYS A 114 -12.67 9.98 18.15
C LYS A 114 -13.66 8.89 17.72
N LYS A 115 -13.69 8.55 16.42
CA LYS A 115 -14.55 7.50 15.86
C LYS A 115 -13.88 6.11 15.85
N GLY A 116 -12.66 5.98 16.40
CA GLY A 116 -11.94 4.72 16.49
C GLY A 116 -11.16 4.32 15.23
N ALA A 117 -11.01 5.22 14.25
CA ALA A 117 -10.06 5.02 13.16
C ALA A 117 -8.62 5.05 13.70
N THR A 118 -7.75 4.14 13.25
CA THR A 118 -6.48 3.86 13.92
C THR A 118 -5.32 3.74 12.93
N GLY A 119 -4.16 4.27 13.32
CA GLY A 119 -2.88 4.11 12.65
C GLY A 119 -2.67 5.06 11.47
N LEU A 120 -1.65 4.77 10.67
CA LEU A 120 -1.18 5.63 9.57
C LEU A 120 -2.25 5.97 8.55
N MET A 121 -3.04 4.97 8.14
CA MET A 121 -4.11 5.12 7.15
C MET A 121 -5.51 5.15 7.78
N GLN A 122 -5.60 5.37 9.11
CA GLN A 122 -6.84 5.54 9.87
C GLN A 122 -7.90 4.46 9.57
N LEU A 123 -7.51 3.20 9.74
CA LEU A 123 -8.41 2.07 9.46
C LEU A 123 -9.49 1.95 10.54
N MET A 124 -10.74 1.92 10.11
CA MET A 124 -11.86 1.51 10.95
C MET A 124 -11.77 0.01 11.26
N HIS A 125 -12.34 -0.41 12.38
CA HIS A 125 -12.31 -1.82 12.82
C HIS A 125 -12.84 -2.79 11.75
N ALA A 126 -13.99 -2.48 11.13
CA ALA A 126 -14.58 -3.31 10.08
C ALA A 126 -13.67 -3.41 8.84
N THR A 127 -12.96 -2.33 8.47
CA THR A 127 -12.00 -2.35 7.37
C THR A 127 -10.80 -3.22 7.72
N ALA A 128 -10.26 -3.09 8.92
CA ALA A 128 -9.16 -3.91 9.40
C ALA A 128 -9.52 -5.41 9.42
N GLN A 129 -10.70 -5.76 9.91
CA GLN A 129 -11.20 -7.15 9.89
C GLN A 129 -11.29 -7.72 8.47
N ARG A 130 -11.80 -6.95 7.50
CA ARG A 130 -11.88 -7.37 6.09
C ARG A 130 -10.52 -7.80 5.53
N TYR A 131 -9.44 -7.13 5.96
CA TYR A 131 -8.08 -7.39 5.52
C TYR A 131 -7.25 -8.17 6.55
N GLN A 132 -7.91 -8.80 7.53
CA GLN A 132 -7.30 -9.68 8.54
C GLN A 132 -6.21 -8.99 9.39
N VAL A 133 -6.33 -7.69 9.60
CA VAL A 133 -5.42 -6.93 10.46
C VAL A 133 -5.91 -7.01 11.91
N THR A 134 -5.09 -7.63 12.75
CA THR A 134 -5.36 -7.76 14.19
C THR A 134 -4.82 -6.58 14.99
N ASN A 135 -3.67 -6.03 14.59
CA ASN A 135 -3.07 -4.86 15.21
C ASN A 135 -3.01 -3.67 14.24
N ARG A 136 -3.99 -2.76 14.36
CA ARG A 136 -4.08 -1.57 13.50
C ARG A 136 -2.99 -0.52 13.79
N LEU A 137 -2.26 -0.62 14.89
CA LEU A 137 -1.13 0.25 15.22
C LEU A 137 0.19 -0.25 14.64
N ASN A 138 0.24 -1.51 14.14
CA ASN A 138 1.40 -1.99 13.40
C ASN A 138 1.49 -1.22 12.07
N PRO A 139 2.59 -0.46 11.81
CA PRO A 139 2.70 0.39 10.62
C PRO A 139 2.59 -0.37 9.31
N ARG A 140 3.25 -1.54 9.23
CA ARG A 140 3.25 -2.37 8.02
C ARG A 140 1.83 -2.87 7.72
N ASP A 141 1.18 -3.51 8.69
CA ASP A 141 -0.13 -4.11 8.49
C ASP A 141 -1.19 -3.03 8.19
N ASN A 142 -1.06 -1.87 8.83
CA ASN A 142 -1.94 -0.73 8.59
C ASN A 142 -1.80 -0.18 7.17
N ILE A 143 -0.57 0.02 6.68
CA ILE A 143 -0.31 0.50 5.31
C ILE A 143 -0.80 -0.53 4.29
N TYR A 144 -0.45 -1.80 4.45
CA TYR A 144 -0.85 -2.85 3.49
C TYR A 144 -2.36 -2.96 3.37
N ALA A 145 -3.09 -2.99 4.49
CA ALA A 145 -4.55 -3.06 4.47
C ALA A 145 -5.18 -1.79 3.89
N GLY A 146 -4.64 -0.61 4.22
CA GLY A 146 -5.11 0.66 3.68
C GLY A 146 -4.92 0.77 2.17
N VAL A 147 -3.76 0.33 1.65
CA VAL A 147 -3.46 0.32 0.21
C VAL A 147 -4.34 -0.72 -0.50
N GLN A 148 -4.54 -1.90 0.08
CA GLN A 148 -5.47 -2.90 -0.45
C GLN A 148 -6.90 -2.36 -0.49
N HIS A 149 -7.31 -1.58 0.51
CA HIS A 149 -8.61 -0.91 0.51
C HIS A 149 -8.71 0.16 -0.57
N LEU A 150 -7.68 0.97 -0.77
CA LEU A 150 -7.61 1.92 -1.90
C LEU A 150 -7.74 1.20 -3.24
N ARG A 151 -7.04 0.08 -3.44
CA ARG A 151 -7.17 -0.73 -4.66
C ARG A 151 -8.58 -1.22 -4.89
N TYR A 152 -9.23 -1.75 -3.85
CA TYR A 152 -10.64 -2.15 -3.91
C TYR A 152 -11.54 -1.00 -4.37
N LEU A 153 -11.35 0.20 -3.80
CA LEU A 153 -12.14 1.38 -4.16
C LEU A 153 -11.84 1.88 -5.57
N LEU A 154 -10.57 1.87 -6.00
CA LEU A 154 -10.18 2.21 -7.37
C LEU A 154 -10.86 1.30 -8.39
N THR A 155 -10.91 -0.01 -8.12
CA THR A 155 -11.62 -0.96 -8.98
C THR A 155 -13.12 -0.73 -8.96
N ARG A 156 -13.71 -0.47 -7.78
CA ARG A 156 -15.15 -0.27 -7.61
C ARG A 156 -15.69 0.97 -8.32
N PHE A 157 -14.90 2.02 -8.38
CA PHE A 157 -15.29 3.32 -8.94
C PHE A 157 -14.53 3.64 -10.23
N ASP A 158 -14.07 2.63 -10.97
CA ASP A 158 -13.44 2.75 -12.30
C ASP A 158 -12.32 3.79 -12.36
N GLY A 159 -11.55 3.93 -11.27
CA GLY A 159 -10.47 4.88 -11.14
C GLY A 159 -10.89 6.34 -10.92
N GLU A 160 -12.18 6.65 -10.80
CA GLU A 160 -12.69 7.99 -10.52
C GLU A 160 -12.22 8.49 -9.14
N ILE A 161 -11.06 9.14 -9.12
CA ILE A 161 -10.31 9.46 -7.89
C ILE A 161 -11.12 10.23 -6.86
N ASN A 162 -12.02 11.14 -7.29
CA ASN A 162 -12.88 11.87 -6.38
C ASN A 162 -13.86 10.95 -5.65
N LEU A 163 -14.41 9.94 -6.34
CA LEU A 163 -15.31 8.95 -5.75
C LEU A 163 -14.55 7.98 -4.85
N VAL A 164 -13.35 7.57 -5.26
CA VAL A 164 -12.44 6.74 -4.45
C VAL A 164 -12.13 7.40 -3.12
N LEU A 165 -11.71 8.66 -3.13
CA LEU A 165 -11.39 9.42 -1.92
C LEU A 165 -12.63 9.71 -1.07
N ALA A 166 -13.78 9.98 -1.71
CA ALA A 166 -15.05 10.12 -1.01
C ALA A 166 -15.43 8.83 -0.29
N ALA A 167 -15.28 7.68 -0.96
CA ALA A 167 -15.58 6.37 -0.41
C ALA A 167 -14.61 5.97 0.70
N TYR A 168 -13.33 6.31 0.56
CA TYR A 168 -12.34 6.07 1.61
C TYR A 168 -12.69 6.81 2.90
N ASN A 169 -13.08 8.09 2.80
CA ASN A 169 -13.40 8.93 3.96
C ASN A 169 -14.82 8.71 4.52
N ALA A 170 -15.83 8.61 3.65
CA ALA A 170 -17.25 8.55 4.04
C ALA A 170 -17.88 7.16 3.93
N GLY A 171 -17.14 6.19 3.38
CA GLY A 171 -17.64 4.85 3.06
C GLY A 171 -18.30 4.77 1.68
N ALA A 172 -18.10 3.63 0.99
CA ALA A 172 -18.64 3.39 -0.34
C ALA A 172 -20.18 3.50 -0.38
N GLY A 173 -20.87 3.03 0.67
CA GLY A 173 -22.33 3.16 0.77
C GLY A 173 -22.84 4.62 0.75
N SER A 174 -22.04 5.58 1.21
CA SER A 174 -22.39 7.00 1.09
C SER A 174 -22.28 7.47 -0.36
N VAL A 175 -21.26 7.03 -1.09
CA VAL A 175 -21.08 7.35 -2.51
C VAL A 175 -22.22 6.75 -3.33
N ASP A 176 -22.59 5.49 -3.07
CA ASP A 176 -23.72 4.83 -3.72
C ASP A 176 -25.02 5.59 -3.47
N LYS A 177 -25.30 5.93 -2.21
CA LYS A 177 -26.53 6.64 -1.81
C LYS A 177 -26.71 7.97 -2.55
N TYR A 178 -25.61 8.71 -2.75
CA TYR A 178 -25.66 10.03 -3.40
C TYR A 178 -25.32 9.97 -4.90
N SER A 179 -25.10 8.78 -5.45
CA SER A 179 -24.66 8.57 -6.84
C SER A 179 -23.48 9.49 -7.21
N GLY A 180 -22.57 9.70 -6.27
CA GLY A 180 -21.47 10.63 -6.42
C GLY A 180 -20.83 11.04 -5.09
N VAL A 181 -20.05 12.12 -5.14
CA VAL A 181 -19.42 12.67 -3.92
C VAL A 181 -20.50 13.18 -2.95
N PRO A 182 -20.60 12.62 -1.73
CA PRO A 182 -21.62 13.03 -0.77
C PRO A 182 -21.49 14.52 -0.41
N PRO A 183 -22.59 15.21 -0.09
CA PRO A 183 -22.58 16.64 0.25
C PRO A 183 -22.01 16.94 1.66
N TYR A 184 -21.15 16.06 2.16
CA TYR A 184 -20.53 16.20 3.47
C TYR A 184 -19.35 17.19 3.41
N PRO A 185 -19.38 18.29 4.17
CA PRO A 185 -18.28 19.25 4.15
C PRO A 185 -16.92 18.66 4.54
N GLU A 186 -16.89 17.67 5.44
CA GLU A 186 -15.68 16.95 5.84
C GLU A 186 -15.09 16.21 4.65
N THR A 187 -15.89 15.41 3.95
CA THR A 187 -15.45 14.61 2.80
C THR A 187 -14.96 15.47 1.65
N ARG A 188 -15.65 16.57 1.34
CA ARG A 188 -15.20 17.50 0.30
C ARG A 188 -13.87 18.17 0.64
N ARG A 189 -13.65 18.53 1.92
CA ARG A 189 -12.36 19.04 2.38
C ARG A 189 -11.27 17.98 2.34
N TYR A 190 -11.59 16.75 2.69
CA TYR A 190 -10.68 15.61 2.62
C TYR A 190 -10.14 15.41 1.21
N ILE A 191 -11.03 15.30 0.22
CA ILE A 191 -10.66 15.15 -1.20
C ILE A 191 -9.70 16.27 -1.63
N LYS A 192 -10.06 17.53 -1.35
CA LYS A 192 -9.21 18.68 -1.70
C LYS A 192 -7.82 18.59 -1.07
N LYS A 193 -7.73 18.18 0.22
CA LYS A 193 -6.45 18.04 0.92
C LYS A 193 -5.57 16.97 0.29
N VAL A 194 -6.12 15.76 0.03
CA VAL A 194 -5.38 14.67 -0.57
C VAL A 194 -4.86 15.05 -1.94
N LEU A 195 -5.72 15.55 -2.83
CA LEU A 195 -5.34 15.92 -4.20
C LEU A 195 -4.32 17.08 -4.21
N SER A 196 -4.47 18.07 -3.34
CA SER A 196 -3.50 19.15 -3.21
C SER A 196 -2.14 18.63 -2.74
N TYR A 197 -2.10 17.68 -1.81
CA TYR A 197 -0.85 17.10 -1.34
C TYR A 197 -0.21 16.22 -2.41
N GLN A 198 -0.99 15.38 -3.07
CA GLN A 198 -0.54 14.55 -4.20
C GLN A 198 0.09 15.40 -5.30
N SER A 199 -0.57 16.49 -5.72
CA SER A 199 -0.03 17.41 -6.74
C SER A 199 1.31 18.01 -6.34
N ARG A 200 1.47 18.43 -5.07
CA ARG A 200 2.75 18.96 -4.57
C ARG A 200 3.87 17.91 -4.57
N LEU A 201 3.53 16.66 -4.26
CA LEU A 201 4.51 15.56 -4.30
C LEU A 201 4.96 15.26 -5.72
N SER A 202 4.04 15.24 -6.68
CA SER A 202 4.34 14.98 -8.10
C SER A 202 5.22 16.07 -8.74
N GLN A 203 5.23 17.27 -8.16
CA GLN A 203 6.05 18.40 -8.63
C GLN A 203 7.43 18.46 -7.97
N ARG A 204 7.74 17.58 -7.01
CA ARG A 204 9.08 17.53 -6.41
C ARG A 204 10.09 17.06 -7.45
N PRO A 205 11.19 17.78 -7.67
CA PRO A 205 12.27 17.26 -8.49
C PRO A 205 12.78 15.94 -7.89
N PRO A 206 13.23 15.00 -8.72
CA PRO A 206 13.88 13.81 -8.22
C PRO A 206 15.05 14.23 -7.30
N PRO A 207 15.34 13.45 -6.24
CA PRO A 207 16.43 13.77 -5.35
C PRO A 207 17.70 13.92 -6.18
N THR A 208 18.28 15.13 -6.18
CA THR A 208 19.61 15.37 -6.76
C THR A 208 20.61 14.67 -5.85
N PHE A 209 21.10 13.53 -6.30
CA PHE A 209 22.25 12.90 -5.66
C PHE A 209 23.44 13.81 -5.94
N GLY A 210 23.80 14.63 -4.93
CA GLY A 210 25.02 15.44 -4.96
C GLY A 210 26.20 14.50 -5.11
N GLY A 211 26.82 14.48 -6.28
CA GLY A 211 28.12 13.90 -6.47
C GLY A 211 29.13 14.66 -5.61
N ARG A 212 29.78 13.95 -4.72
CA ARG A 212 31.10 14.28 -4.18
C ARG A 212 31.96 13.03 -4.24
#